data_e05c653c1571fd47f9e31961ababf29a
#
_entry.id   e05c653c1571fd47f9e31961ababf29a
#
_cell.length_a   1.000
_cell.length_b   1.000
_cell.length_c   1.000
_cell.angle_alpha   90.00
_cell.angle_beta   90.00
_cell.angle_gamma   90.00
#
_symmetry.space_group_name_H-M   'P 1'
#
loop_
_entity.id
_entity.type
_entity.pdbx_description
1 polymer ?
#
loop_
_entity_poly.entity_id
_entity_poly.type
_entity_poly.pdbx_seq_one_letter_code
_entity_poly.pdbx_strand_id
1 'polypeptide(L)'
;ENYLYMYETFVRASLGQRRISQIKKSDIKRFYNHLYDERSLKPATIDNIHNVLHQIFDVAVDDDYIRKNPTDNVLKELKQSHAYKTEKKRGLTRVEQDLFLDYLKTTSKAQNWYPIFAVMVGTGLRVGELTGLRWCDIDLDEGIIDVNHTLIYYSHRTHDSKQGCYFNVNT
;
A
#
# COMPACT_ATOMS: atom_id res chain seq x y z
N GLU A 1 1.47 -3.57 -10.97
CA GLU A 1 2.27 -2.31 -11.05
C GLU A 1 3.16 -2.09 -9.84
N ASN A 2 2.68 -2.21 -8.62
CA ASN A 2 3.49 -1.96 -7.41
C ASN A 2 4.70 -2.88 -7.27
N TYR A 3 4.58 -4.17 -7.59
CA TYR A 3 5.69 -5.13 -7.48
C TYR A 3 6.79 -4.84 -8.50
N LEU A 4 6.41 -4.53 -9.74
CA LEU A 4 7.37 -4.15 -10.77
C LEU A 4 8.10 -2.86 -10.40
N TYR A 5 7.37 -1.85 -9.91
CA TYR A 5 7.96 -0.62 -9.40
C TYR A 5 8.97 -0.87 -8.28
N MET A 6 8.62 -1.70 -7.28
CA MET A 6 9.53 -2.04 -6.18
C MET A 6 10.79 -2.75 -6.67
N TYR A 7 10.64 -3.68 -7.61
CA TYR A 7 11.76 -4.39 -8.21
C TYR A 7 12.67 -3.43 -9.00
N GLU A 8 12.12 -2.68 -9.95
CA GLU A 8 12.89 -1.78 -10.82
C GLU A 8 13.60 -0.68 -10.03
N THR A 9 12.93 -0.11 -9.03
CA THR A 9 13.46 1.04 -8.28
C THR A 9 14.52 0.64 -7.23
N PHE A 10 14.34 -0.49 -6.57
CA PHE A 10 15.15 -0.83 -5.41
C PHE A 10 16.02 -2.07 -5.60
N VAL A 11 15.53 -3.09 -6.30
CA VAL A 11 16.17 -4.41 -6.36
C VAL A 11 17.10 -4.57 -7.55
N ARG A 12 16.65 -4.13 -8.74
CA ARG A 12 17.32 -4.39 -10.02
C ARG A 12 18.79 -3.96 -10.02
N ALA A 13 19.09 -2.76 -9.54
CA ALA A 13 20.44 -2.21 -9.56
C ALA A 13 21.42 -2.94 -8.63
N SER A 14 20.92 -3.53 -7.52
CA SER A 14 21.78 -4.15 -6.50
C SER A 14 21.85 -5.68 -6.59
N LEU A 15 20.70 -6.31 -6.76
CA LEU A 15 20.59 -7.78 -6.78
C LEU A 15 20.23 -8.35 -8.16
N GLY A 16 19.52 -7.59 -9.00
CA GLY A 16 19.00 -8.08 -10.28
C GLY A 16 20.06 -8.44 -11.33
N GLN A 17 21.30 -7.99 -11.17
CA GLN A 17 22.42 -8.33 -12.05
C GLN A 17 23.14 -9.62 -11.61
N ARG A 18 22.78 -10.19 -10.47
CA ARG A 18 23.47 -11.37 -9.91
C ARG A 18 22.69 -12.64 -10.22
N ARG A 19 23.40 -13.74 -10.39
CA ARG A 19 22.76 -15.06 -10.50
C ARG A 19 22.07 -15.41 -9.19
N ILE A 20 20.81 -15.85 -9.29
CA ILE A 20 19.96 -16.13 -8.12
C ILE A 20 20.59 -17.16 -7.18
N SER A 21 21.29 -18.16 -7.72
CA SER A 21 21.99 -19.20 -6.96
C SER A 21 23.21 -18.68 -6.17
N GLN A 22 23.70 -17.49 -6.46
CA GLN A 22 24.85 -16.87 -5.78
C GLN A 22 24.43 -15.87 -4.69
N ILE A 23 23.15 -15.55 -4.60
CA ILE A 23 22.63 -14.61 -3.60
C ILE A 23 22.46 -15.36 -2.27
N LYS A 24 23.18 -14.91 -1.25
CA LYS A 24 23.16 -15.49 0.08
C LYS A 24 22.35 -14.63 1.05
N LYS A 25 21.95 -15.22 2.17
CA LYS A 25 21.28 -14.52 3.28
C LYS A 25 22.04 -13.25 3.74
N SER A 26 23.37 -13.30 3.75
CA SER A 26 24.23 -12.15 4.08
C SER A 26 24.10 -10.99 3.08
N ASP A 27 23.88 -11.29 1.81
CA ASP A 27 23.69 -10.27 0.78
C ASP A 27 22.34 -9.57 0.96
N ILE A 28 21.28 -10.32 1.27
CA ILE A 28 19.96 -9.79 1.58
C ILE A 28 20.00 -8.90 2.84
N LYS A 29 20.69 -9.33 3.90
CA LYS A 29 20.88 -8.51 5.11
C LYS A 29 21.57 -7.19 4.78
N ARG A 30 22.66 -7.24 4.03
CA ARG A 30 23.42 -6.04 3.63
C ARG A 30 22.55 -5.11 2.77
N PHE A 31 21.75 -5.67 1.86
CA PHE A 31 20.83 -4.93 1.03
C PHE A 31 19.77 -4.21 1.87
N TYR A 32 19.13 -4.87 2.84
CA TYR A 32 18.11 -4.22 3.69
C TYR A 32 18.72 -3.16 4.61
N ASN A 33 19.91 -3.40 5.16
CA ASN A 33 20.63 -2.38 5.94
C ASN A 33 20.93 -1.15 5.08
N HIS A 34 21.42 -1.32 3.85
CA HIS A 34 21.64 -0.23 2.91
C HIS A 34 20.34 0.55 2.64
N LEU A 35 19.20 -0.12 2.43
CA LEU A 35 17.91 0.54 2.23
C LEU A 35 17.48 1.34 3.46
N TYR A 36 17.77 0.84 4.64
CA TYR A 36 17.41 1.51 5.90
C TYR A 36 18.36 2.65 6.23
N ASP A 37 19.66 2.38 6.29
CA ASP A 37 20.68 3.30 6.80
C ASP A 37 21.03 4.40 5.79
N GLU A 38 21.20 4.03 4.50
CA GLU A 38 21.67 4.97 3.48
C GLU A 38 20.51 5.59 2.68
N ARG A 39 19.47 4.80 2.36
CA ARG A 39 18.30 5.29 1.62
C ARG A 39 17.19 5.84 2.53
N SER A 40 17.34 5.72 3.85
CA SER A 40 16.39 6.18 4.87
C SER A 40 14.93 5.74 4.61
N LEU A 41 14.75 4.53 4.08
CA LEU A 41 13.43 4.01 3.78
C LEU A 41 12.67 3.65 5.06
N LYS A 42 11.38 3.96 5.07
CA LYS A 42 10.51 3.52 6.16
C LYS A 42 10.43 1.99 6.23
N PRO A 43 10.33 1.42 7.44
CA PRO A 43 10.20 -0.04 7.63
C PRO A 43 9.11 -0.67 6.77
N ALA A 44 7.94 -0.05 6.67
CA ALA A 44 6.83 -0.54 5.85
C ALA A 44 7.18 -0.63 4.34
N THR A 45 8.06 0.25 3.85
CA THR A 45 8.53 0.18 2.46
C THR A 45 9.48 -0.99 2.27
N ILE A 46 10.36 -1.24 3.25
CA ILE A 46 11.26 -2.41 3.24
C ILE A 46 10.47 -3.71 3.35
N ASP A 47 9.37 -3.74 4.15
CA ASP A 47 8.45 -4.88 4.20
C ASP A 47 7.85 -5.20 2.81
N ASN A 48 7.44 -4.18 2.07
CA ASN A 48 6.91 -4.37 0.71
C ASN A 48 7.98 -4.88 -0.26
N ILE A 49 9.21 -4.36 -0.19
CA ILE A 49 10.35 -4.84 -1.00
C ILE A 49 10.69 -6.30 -0.64
N HIS A 50 10.68 -6.62 0.66
CA HIS A 50 10.88 -7.99 1.14
C HIS A 50 9.83 -8.95 0.58
N ASN A 51 8.55 -8.57 0.58
CA ASN A 51 7.48 -9.42 0.05
C ASN A 51 7.71 -9.75 -1.44
N VAL A 52 8.18 -8.78 -2.23
CA VAL A 52 8.54 -9.02 -3.65
C VAL A 52 9.71 -9.99 -3.76
N LEU A 53 10.78 -9.76 -3.01
CA LEU A 53 11.96 -10.62 -3.03
C LEU A 53 11.66 -12.02 -2.52
N HIS A 54 10.87 -12.14 -1.46
CA HIS A 54 10.49 -13.44 -0.89
C HIS A 54 9.77 -14.29 -1.91
N GLN A 55 8.79 -13.75 -2.63
CA GLN A 55 8.07 -14.45 -3.68
C GLN A 55 8.99 -14.88 -4.84
N ILE A 56 9.93 -14.01 -5.26
CA ILE A 56 10.91 -14.36 -6.32
C ILE A 56 11.78 -15.55 -5.89
N PHE A 57 12.27 -15.53 -4.64
CA PHE A 57 13.11 -16.62 -4.14
C PHE A 57 12.32 -17.88 -3.80
N ASP A 58 11.03 -17.78 -3.43
CA ASP A 58 10.16 -18.95 -3.25
C ASP A 58 9.98 -19.69 -4.59
N VAL A 59 9.68 -18.98 -5.68
CA VAL A 59 9.62 -19.58 -7.03
C VAL A 59 10.96 -20.23 -7.39
N ALA A 60 12.09 -19.61 -7.02
CA ALA A 60 13.40 -20.19 -7.29
C ALA A 60 13.69 -21.45 -6.46
N VAL A 61 13.08 -21.59 -5.29
CA VAL A 61 13.14 -22.84 -4.49
C VAL A 61 12.23 -23.89 -5.11
N ASP A 62 11.00 -23.52 -5.49
CA ASP A 62 10.02 -24.43 -6.09
C ASP A 62 10.50 -25.00 -7.44
N ASP A 63 11.27 -24.21 -8.20
CA ASP A 63 11.88 -24.60 -9.47
C ASP A 63 13.30 -25.23 -9.29
N ASP A 64 13.71 -25.58 -8.08
CA ASP A 64 15.00 -26.20 -7.74
C ASP A 64 16.27 -25.41 -8.14
N TYR A 65 16.16 -24.10 -8.41
CA TYR A 65 17.34 -23.24 -8.66
C TYR A 65 18.16 -23.00 -7.40
N ILE A 66 17.52 -23.01 -6.23
CA ILE A 66 18.15 -22.86 -4.92
C ILE A 66 17.47 -23.78 -3.89
N ARG A 67 18.22 -24.20 -2.88
CA ARG A 67 17.69 -25.14 -1.87
C ARG A 67 16.88 -24.50 -0.76
N LYS A 68 17.09 -23.22 -0.50
CA LYS A 68 16.43 -22.45 0.59
C LYS A 68 16.30 -20.99 0.18
N ASN A 69 15.21 -20.37 0.60
CA ASN A 69 15.00 -18.96 0.39
C ASN A 69 15.96 -18.12 1.24
N PRO A 70 16.86 -17.31 0.63
CA PRO A 70 17.83 -16.51 1.38
C PRO A 70 17.19 -15.33 2.14
N THR A 71 15.92 -15.00 1.89
CA THR A 71 15.20 -13.93 2.59
C THR A 71 14.59 -14.37 3.91
N ASP A 72 14.55 -15.68 4.19
CA ASP A 72 13.95 -16.25 5.39
C ASP A 72 14.50 -15.64 6.67
N ASN A 73 13.61 -15.12 7.51
CA ASN A 73 13.89 -14.50 8.80
C ASN A 73 14.76 -13.24 8.79
N VAL A 74 15.24 -12.77 7.62
CA VAL A 74 16.12 -11.60 7.53
C VAL A 74 15.41 -10.35 8.00
N LEU A 75 14.15 -10.16 7.57
CA LEU A 75 13.35 -9.00 7.98
C LEU A 75 13.07 -8.97 9.48
N LYS A 76 12.83 -10.13 10.09
CA LYS A 76 12.64 -10.25 11.55
C LYS A 76 13.90 -9.82 12.30
N GLU A 77 15.06 -10.29 11.84
CA GLU A 77 16.36 -9.93 12.42
C GLU A 77 16.65 -8.42 12.27
N LEU A 78 16.34 -7.84 11.11
CA LEU A 78 16.47 -6.40 10.86
C LEU A 78 15.59 -5.58 11.81
N LYS A 79 14.32 -5.96 11.97
CA LYS A 79 13.38 -5.30 12.88
C LYS A 79 13.85 -5.34 14.34
N GLN A 80 14.46 -6.43 14.76
CA GLN A 80 15.01 -6.58 16.10
C GLN A 80 16.26 -5.72 16.31
N SER A 81 17.18 -5.68 15.34
CA SER A 81 18.45 -4.94 15.45
C SER A 81 18.27 -3.43 15.49
N HIS A 82 17.28 -2.91 14.79
CA HIS A 82 17.01 -1.47 14.69
C HIS A 82 15.89 -0.98 15.60
N ALA A 83 15.38 -1.83 16.51
CA ALA A 83 14.29 -1.52 17.46
C ALA A 83 13.12 -0.76 16.78
N TYR A 84 12.62 -1.28 15.67
CA TYR A 84 11.55 -0.64 14.91
C TYR A 84 10.34 -0.34 15.78
N LYS A 85 10.15 0.93 16.09
CA LYS A 85 8.89 1.41 16.67
C LYS A 85 7.90 1.60 15.52
N THR A 86 7.01 0.65 15.37
CA THR A 86 5.85 0.83 14.49
C THR A 86 4.98 1.92 15.13
N GLU A 87 4.86 3.08 14.50
CA GLU A 87 3.88 4.07 14.93
C GLU A 87 2.50 3.43 14.89
N LYS A 88 1.88 3.33 16.06
CA LYS A 88 0.49 2.83 16.14
C LYS A 88 -0.40 3.88 15.48
N LYS A 89 -0.90 3.56 14.28
CA LYS A 89 -1.96 4.35 13.67
C LYS A 89 -3.17 4.28 14.58
N ARG A 90 -3.65 5.41 15.07
CA ARG A 90 -4.89 5.50 15.83
C ARG A 90 -6.00 6.09 14.95
N GLY A 91 -7.23 5.65 15.20
CA GLY A 91 -8.40 6.32 14.64
C GLY A 91 -8.65 7.68 15.31
N LEU A 92 -9.48 8.49 14.69
CA LEU A 92 -9.96 9.73 15.31
C LEU A 92 -10.85 9.39 16.52
N THR A 93 -10.70 10.13 17.59
CA THR A 93 -11.65 10.12 18.72
C THR A 93 -12.97 10.77 18.28
N ARG A 94 -14.04 10.55 19.05
CA ARG A 94 -15.34 11.17 18.75
C ARG A 94 -15.25 12.68 18.69
N VAL A 95 -14.55 13.28 19.63
CA VAL A 95 -14.34 14.74 19.68
C VAL A 95 -13.59 15.25 18.44
N GLU A 96 -12.55 14.54 18.03
CA GLU A 96 -11.79 14.89 16.81
C GLU A 96 -12.64 14.75 15.55
N GLN A 97 -13.53 13.73 15.47
CA GLN A 97 -14.48 13.56 14.37
C GLN A 97 -15.47 14.74 14.29
N ASP A 98 -16.05 15.12 15.42
CA ASP A 98 -17.01 16.22 15.49
C ASP A 98 -16.36 17.56 15.10
N LEU A 99 -15.17 17.84 15.63
CA LEU A 99 -14.39 19.03 15.25
C LEU A 99 -14.04 19.07 13.76
N PHE A 100 -13.66 17.91 13.20
CA PHE A 100 -13.34 17.79 11.78
C PHE A 100 -14.57 18.06 10.89
N LEU A 101 -15.72 17.47 11.22
CA LEU A 101 -16.97 17.67 10.48
C LEU A 101 -17.47 19.11 10.61
N ASP A 102 -17.36 19.73 11.78
CA ASP A 102 -17.73 21.13 11.99
C ASP A 102 -16.81 22.10 11.21
N TYR A 103 -15.50 21.81 11.16
CA TYR A 103 -14.59 22.55 10.31
C TYR A 103 -15.00 22.50 8.84
N LEU A 104 -15.37 21.32 8.33
CA LEU A 104 -15.83 21.18 6.94
C LEU A 104 -17.14 21.94 6.68
N LYS A 105 -18.07 21.97 7.63
CA LYS A 105 -19.34 22.73 7.51
C LYS A 105 -19.13 24.24 7.48
N THR A 106 -18.25 24.73 8.32
CA THR A 106 -18.08 26.18 8.57
C THR A 106 -17.11 26.87 7.61
N THR A 107 -16.19 26.11 7.04
CA THR A 107 -15.14 26.65 6.17
C THR A 107 -15.59 26.65 4.71
N SER A 108 -15.82 27.82 4.11
CA SER A 108 -16.36 27.97 2.74
C SER A 108 -15.58 27.20 1.67
N LYS A 109 -14.27 27.10 1.78
CA LYS A 109 -13.39 26.33 0.85
C LYS A 109 -13.51 24.82 1.03
N ALA A 110 -14.00 24.34 2.16
CA ALA A 110 -14.06 22.93 2.53
C ALA A 110 -15.49 22.35 2.50
N GLN A 111 -16.52 23.19 2.40
CA GLN A 111 -17.94 22.77 2.45
C GLN A 111 -18.30 21.68 1.44
N ASN A 112 -17.72 21.72 0.23
CA ASN A 112 -17.98 20.72 -0.80
C ASN A 112 -17.51 19.31 -0.39
N TRP A 113 -16.59 19.21 0.56
CA TRP A 113 -16.07 17.93 1.06
C TRP A 113 -16.90 17.37 2.22
N TYR A 114 -17.74 18.23 2.86
CA TYR A 114 -18.53 17.82 4.01
C TYR A 114 -19.40 16.57 3.77
N PRO A 115 -20.24 16.50 2.70
CA PRO A 115 -21.08 15.32 2.49
C PRO A 115 -20.28 14.04 2.33
N ILE A 116 -19.15 14.12 1.64
CA ILE A 116 -18.27 12.97 1.39
C ILE A 116 -17.73 12.42 2.73
N PHE A 117 -17.11 13.28 3.54
CA PHE A 117 -16.55 12.87 4.82
C PHE A 117 -17.62 12.53 5.85
N ALA A 118 -18.77 13.17 5.84
CA ALA A 118 -19.88 12.83 6.71
C ALA A 118 -20.38 11.40 6.48
N VAL A 119 -20.52 10.99 5.22
CA VAL A 119 -20.88 9.61 4.87
C VAL A 119 -19.76 8.65 5.26
N MET A 120 -18.48 8.97 4.95
CA MET A 120 -17.36 8.10 5.31
C MET A 120 -17.26 7.88 6.82
N VAL A 121 -17.39 8.94 7.61
CA VAL A 121 -17.31 8.86 9.08
C VAL A 121 -18.51 8.11 9.66
N GLY A 122 -19.71 8.32 9.10
CA GLY A 122 -20.95 7.69 9.57
C GLY A 122 -21.05 6.19 9.20
N THR A 123 -20.51 5.80 8.04
CA THR A 123 -20.66 4.43 7.51
C THR A 123 -19.38 3.59 7.60
N GLY A 124 -18.21 4.21 7.67
CA GLY A 124 -16.91 3.51 7.60
C GLY A 124 -16.51 3.06 6.18
N LEU A 125 -17.20 3.51 5.15
CA LEU A 125 -16.89 3.17 3.75
C LEU A 125 -15.47 3.60 3.35
N ARG A 126 -14.80 2.76 2.58
CA ARG A 126 -13.54 3.14 1.93
C ARG A 126 -13.79 4.13 0.79
N VAL A 127 -12.77 4.93 0.45
CA VAL A 127 -12.89 5.92 -0.63
C VAL A 127 -13.40 5.30 -1.93
N GLY A 128 -12.86 4.13 -2.32
CA GLY A 128 -13.29 3.43 -3.53
C GLY A 128 -14.74 2.96 -3.48
N GLU A 129 -15.20 2.46 -2.34
CA GLU A 129 -16.58 2.04 -2.11
C GLU A 129 -17.53 3.26 -2.17
N LEU A 130 -17.18 4.35 -1.48
CA LEU A 130 -17.98 5.58 -1.53
C LEU A 130 -18.09 6.15 -2.94
N THR A 131 -16.98 6.23 -3.67
CA THR A 131 -16.98 6.77 -5.04
C THR A 131 -17.64 5.84 -6.07
N GLY A 132 -17.75 4.55 -5.74
CA GLY A 132 -18.47 3.55 -6.52
C GLY A 132 -19.98 3.53 -6.30
N LEU A 133 -20.51 4.19 -5.25
CA LEU A 133 -21.94 4.19 -4.95
C LEU A 133 -22.77 4.88 -6.05
N ARG A 134 -23.89 4.26 -6.36
CA ARG A 134 -24.91 4.78 -7.28
C ARG A 134 -26.21 5.04 -6.52
N TRP A 135 -27.05 5.90 -7.06
CA TRP A 135 -28.34 6.17 -6.46
C TRP A 135 -29.25 4.94 -6.32
N CYS A 136 -29.12 3.96 -7.20
CA CYS A 136 -29.84 2.70 -7.10
C CYS A 136 -29.35 1.77 -5.98
N ASP A 137 -28.19 2.06 -5.40
CA ASP A 137 -27.60 1.29 -4.30
C ASP A 137 -28.01 1.86 -2.92
N ILE A 138 -28.85 2.94 -2.90
CA ILE A 138 -29.26 3.65 -1.70
C ILE A 138 -30.79 3.59 -1.55
N ASP A 139 -31.23 3.02 -0.47
CA ASP A 139 -32.63 3.07 -0.05
C ASP A 139 -32.76 4.06 1.12
N LEU A 140 -33.34 5.23 0.83
CA LEU A 140 -33.50 6.29 1.83
C LEU A 140 -34.67 6.01 2.79
N ASP A 141 -35.67 5.22 2.37
CA ASP A 141 -36.85 4.92 3.17
C ASP A 141 -36.48 3.88 4.25
N GLU A 142 -35.71 2.86 3.87
CA GLU A 142 -35.23 1.83 4.80
C GLU A 142 -33.89 2.21 5.45
N GLY A 143 -33.22 3.28 4.99
CA GLY A 143 -31.90 3.71 5.49
C GLY A 143 -30.77 2.73 5.18
N ILE A 144 -30.84 2.03 4.05
CA ILE A 144 -29.90 0.99 3.64
C ILE A 144 -28.98 1.51 2.51
N ILE A 145 -27.70 1.19 2.60
CA ILE A 145 -26.70 1.38 1.53
C ILE A 145 -26.16 0.01 1.16
N ASP A 146 -26.36 -0.41 -0.10
CA ASP A 146 -25.81 -1.65 -0.62
C ASP A 146 -24.43 -1.40 -1.25
N VAL A 147 -23.37 -1.94 -0.62
CA VAL A 147 -21.98 -1.70 -1.05
C VAL A 147 -21.53 -2.87 -1.93
N ASN A 148 -21.85 -2.81 -3.19
CA ASN A 148 -21.59 -3.85 -4.19
C ASN A 148 -20.54 -3.45 -5.23
N HIS A 149 -20.04 -2.21 -5.21
CA HIS A 149 -19.06 -1.68 -6.15
C HIS A 149 -17.90 -0.99 -5.47
N THR A 150 -16.75 -1.05 -6.11
CA THR A 150 -15.56 -0.27 -5.75
C THR A 150 -14.99 0.41 -6.98
N LEU A 151 -14.84 1.73 -6.93
CA LEU A 151 -14.16 2.46 -7.98
C LEU A 151 -12.66 2.40 -7.78
N ILE A 152 -11.92 1.87 -8.76
CA ILE A 152 -10.47 1.76 -8.72
C ILE A 152 -9.88 2.71 -9.76
N TYR A 153 -8.91 3.50 -9.33
CA TYR A 153 -8.16 4.39 -10.19
C TYR A 153 -6.91 3.71 -10.74
N TYR A 154 -6.84 3.56 -12.04
CA TYR A 154 -5.64 3.08 -12.73
C TYR A 154 -4.95 4.24 -13.45
N SER A 155 -3.70 4.49 -13.13
CA SER A 155 -2.87 5.40 -13.92
C SER A 155 -2.00 4.58 -14.88
N HIS A 156 -2.27 4.64 -16.17
CA HIS A 156 -1.35 4.14 -17.18
C HIS A 156 -0.19 5.13 -17.35
N ARG A 157 0.85 4.96 -16.52
CA ARG A 157 2.12 5.65 -16.74
C ARG A 157 2.98 4.77 -17.63
N THR A 158 2.92 5.00 -18.93
CA THR A 158 3.98 4.55 -19.83
C THR A 158 5.10 5.59 -19.82
N HIS A 159 6.36 5.16 -20.04
CA HIS A 159 7.57 5.99 -19.95
C HIS A 159 7.50 7.23 -20.88
N ASP A 160 6.67 7.21 -21.91
CA ASP A 160 6.59 8.23 -22.97
C ASP A 160 5.23 8.95 -23.09
N SER A 161 4.22 8.63 -22.30
CA SER A 161 2.94 9.33 -22.37
C SER A 161 2.31 9.49 -21.01
N LYS A 162 1.97 10.73 -20.66
CA LYS A 162 0.99 11.06 -19.60
C LYS A 162 -0.42 10.68 -20.07
N GLN A 163 -0.60 9.44 -20.49
CA GLN A 163 -1.91 8.97 -20.93
C GLN A 163 -2.80 8.66 -19.73
N GLY A 164 -4.01 9.14 -19.88
CA GLY A 164 -5.13 9.28 -19.00
C GLY A 164 -5.34 8.24 -17.92
N CYS A 165 -6.00 8.70 -16.89
CA CYS A 165 -6.48 7.92 -15.76
C CYS A 165 -7.76 7.19 -16.17
N TYR A 166 -7.79 5.89 -16.01
CA TYR A 166 -9.00 5.09 -16.25
C TYR A 166 -9.59 4.68 -14.90
N PHE A 167 -10.90 4.84 -14.79
CA PHE A 167 -11.68 4.33 -13.68
C PHE A 167 -12.26 2.98 -14.09
N ASN A 168 -12.03 1.96 -13.27
CA ASN A 168 -12.66 0.67 -13.46
C ASN A 168 -13.57 0.38 -12.26
N VAL A 169 -14.80 -0.01 -12.51
CA VAL A 169 -15.76 -0.39 -11.48
C VAL A 169 -15.73 -1.91 -11.38
N ASN A 170 -15.20 -2.42 -10.27
CA ASN A 170 -15.24 -3.87 -9.99
C ASN A 170 -16.59 -4.21 -9.35
N THR A 171 -17.29 -5.16 -9.93
CA THR A 171 -18.50 -5.79 -9.39
C THR A 171 -18.15 -7.00 -8.55
#